data_7347dd6a659e9a311853d715cc3e7277
#
_entry.id   7347dd6a659e9a311853d715cc3e7277
#
_cell.length_a   1.000
_cell.length_b   1.000
_cell.length_c   1.000
_cell.angle_alpha   90.00
_cell.angle_beta   90.00
_cell.angle_gamma   90.00
#
_symmetry.space_group_name_H-M   'P 1'
#
loop_
_entity.id
_entity.type
_entity.pdbx_description
1 polymer ?
#
loop_
_entity_poly.entity_id
_entity_poly.type
_entity_poly.pdbx_seq_one_letter_code
_entity_poly.pdbx_strand_id
1 'polypeptide(L)'
;TWWSATGRNWNGVPRAFVDTAPEGDFYLEEFSDFFKGDVQAPGAVWVGTDQINSADQFARVYNTYTACGPDLYYQCSDPEASNYIYGNPPNRNFDQRPSFYDTKHKTQSLYAMVGFENYGDSFWSNFTGNFGVRWVNYDIESMGNFAFNGGARYYASVADAQASVEAMGGLSNVLAWQEANEGVQPPFTRESVGFENERVGELTKDYFLPSFNIKFEPVENWIVRYAFTKTLTPPRYPDIRAQGIASVQTTENVINQELDALYPDDDVSIPAIFSGYTNTSGNPFLEPEIAYNHDISVEWYPRKGSSVHLSLFHKTIENYITFNNFSGPGAEYFNEDSYPQSAFTDGSGSSFLDGPVQSRTNFNAEEDTIISGFELGGRTYFDDLPGWLSGFGVDANVTYIGNDSPDAFALDINGDELSVPVIGLSEWSYSATLLYDKGDLSARLAYNWRDRYLTTTNDSGTTVVYTDPFTGADIQTGLPVYAAAIGRLDASVSYRVTDAINVKLNVQNLTDAEQRTEMEILDGRFVDRAVFITDRRISLHVGFDF
;
A
#
# COMPACT_ATOMS: atom_id res chain seq x y z
N THR A 1 12.76 -4.19 4.65
CA THR A 1 12.39 -4.85 3.39
C THR A 1 13.45 -5.86 3.06
N TRP A 2 13.09 -7.12 3.18
CA TRP A 2 13.97 -8.23 2.85
C TRP A 2 14.02 -8.39 1.34
N TRP A 3 15.11 -8.07 0.75
CA TRP A 3 15.39 -8.45 -0.63
C TRP A 3 16.01 -9.83 -0.62
N SER A 4 15.39 -10.77 -1.33
CA SER A 4 16.11 -11.97 -1.67
C SER A 4 17.24 -11.61 -2.62
N ALA A 5 18.46 -11.89 -2.26
CA ALA A 5 19.61 -11.70 -3.13
C ALA A 5 19.52 -12.47 -4.47
N THR A 6 18.51 -13.25 -4.64
CA THR A 6 18.37 -14.22 -5.74
C THR A 6 17.18 -13.94 -6.63
N GLY A 7 16.64 -12.74 -6.77
CA GLY A 7 15.49 -12.47 -7.65
C GLY A 7 14.90 -13.75 -8.26
N ARG A 8 13.71 -14.06 -8.19
CA ARG A 8 12.91 -15.16 -8.78
C ARG A 8 13.28 -16.64 -8.50
N ASN A 9 14.51 -17.02 -8.13
CA ASN A 9 14.86 -18.44 -7.96
C ASN A 9 15.49 -18.72 -6.59
N TRP A 10 14.66 -18.83 -5.55
CA TRP A 10 15.05 -19.31 -4.24
C TRP A 10 15.62 -20.75 -4.25
N ASN A 11 15.40 -21.49 -5.31
CA ASN A 11 15.89 -22.84 -5.48
C ASN A 11 17.37 -22.91 -5.88
N GLY A 12 18.06 -21.78 -5.98
CA GLY A 12 19.35 -21.71 -6.65
C GLY A 12 20.57 -21.35 -5.82
N VAL A 13 20.47 -21.04 -4.51
CA VAL A 13 21.68 -21.00 -3.68
C VAL A 13 21.95 -22.42 -3.20
N PRO A 14 22.90 -23.15 -3.81
CA PRO A 14 23.20 -24.50 -3.36
C PRO A 14 23.64 -24.45 -1.91
N ARG A 15 23.18 -25.39 -1.09
CA ARG A 15 23.65 -25.61 0.28
C ARG A 15 25.19 -25.58 0.38
N ALA A 16 25.87 -25.99 -0.68
CA ALA A 16 27.32 -25.92 -0.83
C ALA A 16 27.91 -24.51 -0.67
N PHE A 17 27.16 -23.44 -0.97
CA PHE A 17 27.65 -22.07 -0.75
C PHE A 17 27.67 -21.70 0.74
N VAL A 18 26.70 -22.18 1.51
CA VAL A 18 26.68 -21.93 2.96
C VAL A 18 27.85 -22.63 3.64
N ASP A 19 28.18 -23.84 3.18
CA ASP A 19 29.26 -24.65 3.75
C ASP A 19 30.66 -24.13 3.38
N THR A 20 30.78 -23.36 2.29
CA THR A 20 32.06 -22.79 1.79
C THR A 20 32.20 -21.29 2.02
N ALA A 21 31.13 -20.61 2.43
CA ALA A 21 31.15 -19.19 2.73
C ALA A 21 31.94 -18.90 4.02
N PRO A 22 32.59 -17.72 4.12
CA PRO A 22 33.18 -17.29 5.39
C PRO A 22 32.13 -17.33 6.52
N GLU A 23 32.61 -17.69 7.72
CA GLU A 23 31.74 -17.76 8.90
C GLU A 23 31.03 -16.40 9.14
N GLY A 24 29.70 -16.47 9.26
CA GLY A 24 28.84 -15.29 9.48
C GLY A 24 28.28 -14.66 8.20
N ASP A 25 28.71 -15.05 6.99
CA ASP A 25 28.13 -14.51 5.75
C ASP A 25 26.70 -15.00 5.53
N PHE A 26 26.45 -16.28 5.84
CA PHE A 26 25.12 -16.89 5.77
C PHE A 26 24.89 -17.80 6.99
N TYR A 27 23.63 -18.01 7.32
CA TYR A 27 23.22 -19.07 8.23
C TYR A 27 22.02 -19.81 7.64
N LEU A 28 21.97 -21.11 7.96
CA LEU A 28 20.87 -21.98 7.58
C LEU A 28 19.91 -22.10 8.77
N GLU A 29 18.68 -21.73 8.58
CA GLU A 29 17.60 -22.01 9.54
C GLU A 29 16.80 -23.21 9.07
N GLU A 30 16.80 -24.28 9.87
CA GLU A 30 16.04 -25.49 9.59
C GLU A 30 14.66 -25.41 10.27
N PHE A 31 13.61 -25.55 9.49
CA PHE A 31 12.25 -25.59 10.00
C PHE A 31 11.86 -27.04 10.33
N SER A 32 12.12 -27.46 11.56
CA SER A 32 11.83 -28.84 12.01
C SER A 32 10.36 -29.11 12.31
N ASP A 33 9.54 -28.06 12.42
CA ASP A 33 8.13 -28.17 12.84
C ASP A 33 7.19 -27.27 12.00
N PHE A 34 7.45 -27.19 10.71
CA PHE A 34 6.61 -26.42 9.80
C PHE A 34 5.24 -27.14 9.67
N PHE A 35 4.15 -26.42 9.93
CA PHE A 35 2.79 -26.99 10.03
C PHE A 35 2.71 -28.21 10.97
N LYS A 36 3.32 -28.11 12.16
CA LYS A 36 3.34 -29.19 13.18
C LYS A 36 3.95 -30.50 12.69
N GLY A 37 4.92 -30.40 11.79
CA GLY A 37 5.60 -31.56 11.23
C GLY A 37 4.91 -32.21 10.03
N ASP A 38 3.75 -31.73 9.61
CA ASP A 38 3.02 -32.29 8.47
C ASP A 38 3.67 -31.94 7.11
N VAL A 39 4.51 -30.91 7.07
CA VAL A 39 5.24 -30.51 5.86
C VAL A 39 6.74 -30.38 6.17
N GLN A 40 7.55 -31.16 5.46
CA GLN A 40 9.00 -30.93 5.47
C GLN A 40 9.31 -29.70 4.60
N ALA A 41 9.54 -28.56 5.23
CA ALA A 41 10.04 -27.39 4.54
C ALA A 41 11.57 -27.46 4.44
N PRO A 42 12.16 -27.20 3.26
CA PRO A 42 13.62 -27.03 3.16
C PRO A 42 14.04 -25.85 4.04
N GLY A 43 15.18 -25.97 4.70
CA GLY A 43 15.74 -24.88 5.48
C GLY A 43 15.94 -23.62 4.64
N ALA A 44 15.77 -22.46 5.25
CA ALA A 44 16.04 -21.18 4.59
C ALA A 44 17.47 -20.70 4.87
N VAL A 45 18.13 -20.24 3.82
CA VAL A 45 19.46 -19.61 3.92
C VAL A 45 19.27 -18.11 4.07
N TRP A 46 19.85 -17.56 5.12
CA TRP A 46 19.78 -16.13 5.43
C TRP A 46 21.17 -15.50 5.36
N VAL A 47 21.25 -14.25 4.92
CA VAL A 47 22.48 -13.46 5.05
C VAL A 47 22.72 -13.13 6.52
N GLY A 48 23.95 -13.31 6.99
CA GLY A 48 24.31 -12.98 8.36
C GLY A 48 24.03 -11.51 8.69
N THR A 49 23.43 -11.26 9.84
CA THR A 49 23.03 -9.89 10.24
C THR A 49 24.18 -8.91 10.26
N ASP A 50 25.39 -9.37 10.57
CA ASP A 50 26.59 -8.54 10.59
C ASP A 50 26.99 -8.06 9.18
N GLN A 51 26.56 -8.78 8.15
CA GLN A 51 26.89 -8.45 6.76
C GLN A 51 25.97 -7.40 6.13
N ILE A 52 24.84 -7.11 6.77
CA ILE A 52 23.88 -6.08 6.31
C ILE A 52 23.98 -4.77 7.09
N ASN A 53 24.88 -4.69 8.06
CA ASN A 53 25.06 -3.51 8.92
C ASN A 53 25.81 -2.36 8.24
N SER A 54 26.47 -2.61 7.11
CA SER A 54 27.09 -1.56 6.31
C SER A 54 26.90 -1.83 4.82
N ALA A 55 26.85 -0.75 4.03
CA ALA A 55 26.71 -0.83 2.59
C ALA A 55 27.88 -1.62 1.95
N ASP A 56 29.10 -1.43 2.45
CA ASP A 56 30.30 -2.09 1.93
C ASP A 56 30.29 -3.60 2.21
N GLN A 57 29.89 -4.00 3.42
CA GLN A 57 29.77 -5.42 3.77
C GLN A 57 28.67 -6.10 2.95
N PHE A 58 27.50 -5.47 2.85
CA PHE A 58 26.42 -5.98 2.01
C PHE A 58 26.85 -6.09 0.54
N ALA A 59 27.51 -5.06 0.01
CA ALA A 59 28.04 -5.06 -1.36
C ALA A 59 29.03 -6.20 -1.58
N ARG A 60 29.95 -6.44 -0.63
CA ARG A 60 30.88 -7.55 -0.70
C ARG A 60 30.16 -8.89 -0.78
N VAL A 61 29.23 -9.16 0.13
CA VAL A 61 28.46 -10.41 0.15
C VAL A 61 27.66 -10.55 -1.14
N TYR A 62 26.93 -9.52 -1.53
CA TYR A 62 26.14 -9.52 -2.74
C TYR A 62 27.01 -9.82 -3.97
N ASN A 63 28.11 -9.09 -4.17
CA ASN A 63 28.97 -9.24 -5.33
C ASN A 63 29.72 -10.58 -5.32
N THR A 64 30.04 -11.12 -4.16
CA THR A 64 30.74 -12.42 -4.04
C THR A 64 29.83 -13.59 -4.40
N TYR A 65 28.54 -13.54 -4.01
CA TYR A 65 27.66 -14.71 -4.10
C TYR A 65 26.55 -14.59 -5.16
N THR A 66 26.27 -13.41 -5.67
CA THR A 66 25.36 -13.24 -6.82
C THR A 66 26.09 -13.25 -8.17
N ALA A 67 27.42 -13.08 -8.14
CA ALA A 67 28.22 -13.18 -9.33
C ALA A 67 28.63 -14.65 -9.54
N CYS A 68 27.96 -15.34 -10.49
CA CYS A 68 28.71 -16.25 -11.33
C CYS A 68 28.83 -17.74 -11.04
N GLY A 69 27.83 -18.48 -11.45
CA GLY A 69 28.08 -19.83 -11.95
C GLY A 69 27.65 -19.95 -13.42
N PRO A 70 28.25 -20.81 -14.22
CA PRO A 70 27.91 -20.96 -15.64
C PRO A 70 26.46 -21.38 -15.90
N ASP A 71 25.71 -21.75 -14.88
CA ASP A 71 24.33 -22.21 -14.94
C ASP A 71 23.33 -21.21 -14.31
N LEU A 72 23.78 -20.04 -13.86
CA LEU A 72 22.91 -19.03 -13.30
C LEU A 72 22.51 -18.05 -14.41
N TYR A 73 21.23 -17.89 -14.62
CA TYR A 73 20.54 -17.07 -15.63
C TYR A 73 20.88 -15.57 -15.60
N TYR A 74 21.72 -15.16 -14.67
CA TYR A 74 22.31 -13.83 -14.61
C TYR A 74 23.75 -13.94 -15.04
N GLN A 75 24.03 -13.37 -16.19
CA GLN A 75 25.40 -13.18 -16.64
C GLN A 75 26.21 -12.56 -15.51
N CYS A 76 27.24 -13.26 -15.11
CA CYS A 76 28.24 -12.68 -14.29
C CYS A 76 28.84 -11.54 -15.03
N SER A 77 28.40 -10.42 -14.64
CA SER A 77 28.96 -9.24 -15.21
C SER A 77 30.39 -9.10 -14.74
N ASP A 78 31.24 -8.85 -15.69
CA ASP A 78 32.44 -8.09 -15.53
C ASP A 78 32.22 -7.05 -14.43
N PRO A 79 33.09 -6.92 -13.43
CA PRO A 79 33.02 -5.83 -12.45
C PRO A 79 32.83 -4.44 -13.06
N GLU A 80 33.13 -4.28 -14.36
CA GLU A 80 32.91 -3.07 -15.14
C GLU A 80 31.53 -3.01 -15.83
N ALA A 81 30.73 -4.07 -15.75
CA ALA A 81 29.42 -4.08 -16.38
C ALA A 81 28.37 -3.25 -15.62
N SER A 82 27.45 -2.64 -16.36
CA SER A 82 26.44 -1.70 -15.86
C SER A 82 25.44 -2.29 -14.87
N ASN A 83 25.34 -3.60 -14.77
CA ASN A 83 24.46 -4.33 -13.85
C ASN A 83 25.14 -4.73 -12.51
N TYR A 84 26.39 -4.34 -12.30
CA TYR A 84 27.05 -4.49 -11.01
C TYR A 84 26.43 -3.49 -10.02
N ILE A 85 25.52 -3.97 -9.20
CA ILE A 85 24.64 -3.10 -8.41
C ILE A 85 25.39 -2.44 -7.25
N TYR A 86 26.40 -3.09 -6.67
CA TYR A 86 27.06 -2.61 -5.47
C TYR A 86 28.58 -2.60 -5.59
N GLY A 87 29.14 -1.40 -5.49
CA GLY A 87 30.58 -1.24 -5.30
C GLY A 87 31.43 -1.24 -6.55
N ASN A 88 30.84 -1.33 -7.76
CA ASN A 88 31.62 -1.19 -8.97
C ASN A 88 30.77 -0.73 -10.17
N PRO A 89 31.28 0.11 -11.05
CA PRO A 89 32.68 0.55 -11.10
C PRO A 89 33.05 1.43 -9.89
N PRO A 90 34.34 1.50 -9.53
CA PRO A 90 34.82 2.22 -8.35
C PRO A 90 34.47 3.72 -8.31
N ASN A 91 33.90 4.24 -9.38
CA ASN A 91 33.52 5.64 -9.54
C ASN A 91 32.03 5.92 -9.28
N ARG A 92 31.21 4.90 -8.99
CA ARG A 92 29.82 5.14 -8.56
C ARG A 92 29.75 5.18 -7.04
N ASN A 93 29.57 6.35 -6.50
CA ASN A 93 29.24 6.50 -5.09
C ASN A 93 27.89 5.81 -4.80
N PHE A 94 27.76 5.26 -3.60
CA PHE A 94 26.51 4.65 -3.13
C PHE A 94 25.30 5.60 -3.34
N ASP A 95 25.54 6.89 -3.17
CA ASP A 95 24.58 7.98 -3.25
C ASP A 95 24.11 8.30 -4.70
N GLN A 96 24.76 7.76 -5.73
CA GLN A 96 24.43 8.02 -7.15
C GLN A 96 23.64 6.90 -7.82
N ARG A 97 22.99 6.04 -7.03
CA ARG A 97 22.21 4.92 -7.60
C ARG A 97 20.78 5.31 -7.90
N PRO A 98 20.19 4.75 -8.97
CA PRO A 98 18.78 4.99 -9.30
C PRO A 98 17.80 4.65 -8.17
N SER A 99 18.20 3.79 -7.25
CA SER A 99 17.38 3.38 -6.10
C SER A 99 17.67 4.12 -4.79
N PHE A 100 18.65 5.05 -4.79
CA PHE A 100 19.00 5.81 -3.60
C PHE A 100 18.06 6.99 -3.40
N TYR A 101 17.65 7.20 -2.16
CA TYR A 101 17.01 8.44 -1.71
C TYR A 101 17.37 8.70 -0.25
N ASP A 102 17.50 9.96 0.10
CA ASP A 102 17.67 10.46 1.47
C ASP A 102 16.55 11.44 1.77
N THR A 103 15.87 11.25 2.90
CA THR A 103 14.79 12.12 3.32
C THR A 103 15.05 12.63 4.72
N LYS A 104 15.14 13.95 4.86
CA LYS A 104 15.26 14.64 6.13
C LYS A 104 13.94 15.29 6.49
N HIS A 105 13.46 15.00 7.68
CA HIS A 105 12.22 15.57 8.20
C HIS A 105 12.50 16.24 9.56
N LYS A 106 12.22 17.53 9.64
CA LYS A 106 12.27 18.29 10.89
C LYS A 106 10.90 18.83 11.23
N THR A 107 10.50 18.66 12.46
CA THR A 107 9.27 19.24 12.98
C THR A 107 9.60 20.03 14.24
N GLN A 108 9.23 21.32 14.24
CA GLN A 108 9.27 22.15 15.43
C GLN A 108 7.83 22.48 15.81
N SER A 109 7.50 22.45 17.09
CA SER A 109 6.15 22.79 17.51
C SER A 109 6.13 23.52 18.83
N LEU A 110 5.18 24.45 18.96
CA LEU A 110 4.84 25.14 20.18
C LEU A 110 3.33 25.04 20.38
N TYR A 111 2.89 24.80 21.60
CA TYR A 111 1.47 24.76 21.90
C TYR A 111 1.13 25.57 23.15
N ALA A 112 -0.08 26.08 23.20
CA ALA A 112 -0.70 26.71 24.36
C ALA A 112 -2.11 26.17 24.53
N MET A 113 -2.53 25.97 25.77
CA MET A 113 -3.87 25.47 26.11
C MET A 113 -4.39 26.18 27.35
N VAL A 114 -5.67 26.53 27.33
CA VAL A 114 -6.41 27.08 28.47
C VAL A 114 -7.55 26.11 28.81
N GLY A 115 -7.58 25.67 30.06
CA GLY A 115 -8.71 24.93 30.61
C GLY A 115 -9.71 25.87 31.27
N PHE A 116 -10.98 25.48 31.23
CA PHE A 116 -12.07 26.17 31.91
C PHE A 116 -13.04 25.18 32.52
N GLU A 117 -13.64 25.56 33.63
CA GLU A 117 -14.63 24.75 34.31
C GLU A 117 -15.63 25.64 35.03
N ASN A 118 -16.83 25.17 35.16
CA ASN A 118 -17.87 25.80 36.00
C ASN A 118 -18.77 24.71 36.58
N TYR A 119 -19.04 24.82 37.87
CA TYR A 119 -19.90 23.92 38.60
C TYR A 119 -20.96 24.71 39.38
N GLY A 120 -22.20 24.23 39.37
CA GLY A 120 -23.29 24.87 40.08
C GLY A 120 -24.61 24.09 39.92
N ASP A 121 -25.65 24.61 40.56
CA ASP A 121 -26.97 23.95 40.61
C ASP A 121 -27.86 24.26 39.37
N SER A 122 -27.39 25.12 38.47
CA SER A 122 -28.13 25.46 37.25
C SER A 122 -27.88 24.45 36.15
N PHE A 123 -28.91 24.19 35.33
CA PHE A 123 -28.77 23.36 34.11
C PHE A 123 -27.55 23.71 33.25
N TRP A 124 -27.17 24.99 33.15
CA TRP A 124 -26.05 25.46 32.31
C TRP A 124 -24.73 25.57 33.07
N SER A 125 -24.64 25.15 34.33
CA SER A 125 -23.46 25.41 35.15
C SER A 125 -22.45 24.28 35.22
N ASN A 126 -22.79 23.05 34.81
CA ASN A 126 -21.88 21.91 34.91
C ASN A 126 -21.18 21.64 33.58
N PHE A 127 -20.08 22.35 33.35
CA PHE A 127 -19.27 22.13 32.20
C PHE A 127 -17.77 22.24 32.51
N THR A 128 -16.99 21.47 31.76
CA THR A 128 -15.52 21.55 31.73
C THR A 128 -15.05 21.50 30.30
N GLY A 129 -13.93 22.15 30.02
CA GLY A 129 -13.40 22.13 28.67
C GLY A 129 -12.01 22.72 28.59
N ASN A 130 -11.51 22.72 27.37
CA ASN A 130 -10.25 23.39 27.03
C ASN A 130 -10.31 23.94 25.62
N PHE A 131 -9.50 24.96 25.40
CA PHE A 131 -9.16 25.49 24.09
C PHE A 131 -7.65 25.51 23.97
N GLY A 132 -7.13 24.99 22.86
CA GLY A 132 -5.70 24.94 22.60
C GLY A 132 -5.38 25.36 21.16
N VAL A 133 -4.15 25.76 20.97
CA VAL A 133 -3.58 25.95 19.62
C VAL A 133 -2.16 25.42 19.63
N ARG A 134 -1.81 24.68 18.59
CA ARG A 134 -0.45 24.20 18.34
C ARG A 134 0.03 24.83 17.03
N TRP A 135 1.15 25.49 17.07
CA TRP A 135 1.91 25.87 15.90
C TRP A 135 2.89 24.74 15.56
N VAL A 136 2.99 24.40 14.29
CA VAL A 136 3.91 23.38 13.77
C VAL A 136 4.62 23.96 12.57
N ASN A 137 5.94 24.06 12.64
CA ASN A 137 6.79 24.24 11.47
C ASN A 137 7.18 22.86 10.94
N TYR A 138 6.79 22.58 9.73
CA TYR A 138 7.00 21.32 9.03
C TYR A 138 8.02 21.56 7.92
N ASP A 139 9.15 20.88 8.00
CA ASP A 139 10.30 21.05 7.11
C ASP A 139 10.75 19.68 6.63
N ILE A 140 10.65 19.45 5.33
CA ILE A 140 11.05 18.21 4.66
C ILE A 140 11.97 18.53 3.48
N GLU A 141 13.04 17.77 3.37
CA GLU A 141 13.96 17.72 2.24
C GLU A 141 14.07 16.26 1.80
N SER A 142 13.76 15.97 0.54
CA SER A 142 13.95 14.64 -0.03
C SER A 142 14.84 14.73 -1.25
N MET A 143 15.96 14.02 -1.23
CA MET A 143 16.94 13.93 -2.30
C MET A 143 16.98 12.50 -2.83
N GLY A 144 17.09 12.33 -4.14
CA GLY A 144 17.20 11.01 -4.76
C GLY A 144 17.56 11.12 -6.22
N ASN A 145 17.69 9.99 -6.88
CA ASN A 145 18.01 9.96 -8.30
C ASN A 145 16.79 9.61 -9.14
N PHE A 146 16.60 10.34 -10.21
CA PHE A 146 15.67 10.01 -11.27
C PHE A 146 16.46 9.40 -12.43
N ALA A 147 16.10 8.17 -12.80
CA ALA A 147 16.75 7.44 -13.87
C ALA A 147 15.79 7.21 -15.05
N PHE A 148 16.29 7.37 -16.26
CA PHE A 148 15.63 6.92 -17.45
C PHE A 148 16.36 5.69 -18.00
N ASN A 149 15.64 4.59 -18.19
CA ASN A 149 16.23 3.35 -18.70
C ASN A 149 16.51 3.47 -20.19
N GLY A 150 17.78 3.35 -20.54
CA GLY A 150 18.23 3.28 -21.93
C GLY A 150 18.22 1.87 -22.50
N GLY A 151 18.54 1.77 -23.79
CA GLY A 151 18.73 0.51 -24.50
C GLY A 151 17.46 -0.12 -25.08
N ALA A 152 16.28 0.50 -24.90
CA ALA A 152 15.08 0.07 -25.59
C ALA A 152 15.14 0.44 -27.06
N ARG A 153 14.90 -0.54 -27.94
CA ARG A 153 14.88 -0.36 -29.41
C ARG A 153 13.44 -0.42 -29.90
N TYR A 154 13.06 0.56 -30.71
CA TYR A 154 11.67 0.71 -31.13
C TYR A 154 11.57 1.49 -32.45
N TYR A 155 10.43 1.37 -33.13
CA TYR A 155 10.05 2.29 -34.19
C TYR A 155 9.17 3.39 -33.62
N ALA A 156 9.30 4.62 -34.11
CA ALA A 156 8.48 5.72 -33.66
C ALA A 156 7.01 5.58 -34.11
N SER A 157 6.76 4.82 -35.17
CA SER A 157 5.42 4.57 -35.71
C SER A 157 5.35 3.26 -36.48
N VAL A 158 4.14 2.79 -36.75
CA VAL A 158 3.89 1.65 -37.68
C VAL A 158 4.41 1.96 -39.09
N ALA A 159 4.31 3.23 -39.53
CA ALA A 159 4.83 3.64 -40.84
C ALA A 159 6.36 3.49 -40.95
N ASP A 160 7.10 3.81 -39.87
CA ASP A 160 8.55 3.61 -39.81
C ASP A 160 8.91 2.13 -39.85
N ALA A 161 8.15 1.28 -39.19
CA ALA A 161 8.34 -0.16 -39.23
C ALA A 161 8.09 -0.73 -40.65
N GLN A 162 7.04 -0.28 -41.33
CA GLN A 162 6.74 -0.66 -42.72
C GLN A 162 7.85 -0.19 -43.65
N ALA A 163 8.30 1.07 -43.54
CA ALA A 163 9.40 1.59 -44.32
C ALA A 163 10.71 0.82 -44.08
N SER A 164 10.94 0.36 -42.85
CA SER A 164 12.06 -0.51 -42.50
C SER A 164 12.01 -1.85 -43.26
N VAL A 165 10.84 -2.50 -43.23
CA VAL A 165 10.63 -3.76 -43.96
C VAL A 165 10.83 -3.58 -45.47
N GLU A 166 10.33 -2.48 -46.06
CA GLU A 166 10.57 -2.15 -47.45
C GLU A 166 12.06 -1.95 -47.76
N ALA A 167 12.78 -1.24 -46.89
CA ALA A 167 14.22 -1.03 -47.01
C ALA A 167 15.04 -2.33 -46.88
N MET A 168 14.53 -3.32 -46.15
CA MET A 168 15.11 -4.67 -46.07
C MET A 168 14.76 -5.57 -47.29
N GLY A 169 13.95 -5.07 -48.22
CA GLY A 169 13.54 -5.77 -49.41
C GLY A 169 12.21 -6.51 -49.33
N GLY A 170 11.38 -6.17 -48.36
CA GLY A 170 10.06 -6.72 -48.08
C GLY A 170 10.07 -7.86 -47.06
N LEU A 171 8.88 -8.25 -46.57
CA LEU A 171 8.70 -9.24 -45.49
C LEU A 171 9.45 -10.56 -45.74
N SER A 172 9.41 -11.08 -46.96
CA SER A 172 10.10 -12.32 -47.35
C SER A 172 11.62 -12.26 -47.33
N ASN A 173 12.20 -11.07 -47.16
CA ASN A 173 13.65 -10.88 -47.11
C ASN A 173 14.16 -10.47 -45.72
N VAL A 174 13.29 -10.30 -44.74
CA VAL A 174 13.68 -9.84 -43.39
C VAL A 174 14.68 -10.78 -42.75
N LEU A 175 14.45 -12.09 -42.78
CA LEU A 175 15.39 -13.11 -42.25
C LEU A 175 16.76 -13.02 -42.95
N ALA A 176 16.78 -13.04 -44.27
CA ALA A 176 18.03 -12.99 -45.04
C ALA A 176 18.78 -11.67 -44.79
N TRP A 177 18.06 -10.55 -44.60
CA TRP A 177 18.67 -9.28 -44.27
C TRP A 177 19.30 -9.32 -42.88
N GLN A 178 18.59 -9.89 -41.86
CA GLN A 178 19.11 -10.02 -40.51
C GLN A 178 20.35 -10.93 -40.44
N GLU A 179 20.34 -12.06 -41.13
CA GLU A 179 21.50 -12.94 -41.26
C GLU A 179 22.70 -12.26 -41.92
N ALA A 180 22.45 -11.46 -42.95
CA ALA A 180 23.52 -10.73 -43.66
C ALA A 180 24.04 -9.51 -42.89
N ASN A 181 23.27 -9.00 -41.91
CA ASN A 181 23.57 -7.80 -41.14
C ASN A 181 23.53 -8.08 -39.63
N GLU A 182 24.07 -9.21 -39.19
CA GLU A 182 24.10 -9.60 -37.80
C GLU A 182 24.66 -8.46 -36.91
N GLY A 183 23.92 -8.09 -35.87
CA GLY A 183 24.28 -7.00 -34.97
C GLY A 183 24.00 -5.58 -35.48
N VAL A 184 23.54 -5.43 -36.73
CA VAL A 184 23.12 -4.14 -37.28
C VAL A 184 21.65 -3.91 -36.98
N GLN A 185 21.32 -2.68 -36.57
CA GLN A 185 19.94 -2.28 -36.30
C GLN A 185 19.12 -2.24 -37.61
N PRO A 186 17.86 -2.71 -37.59
CA PRO A 186 16.95 -2.48 -38.70
C PRO A 186 16.84 -0.98 -39.03
N PRO A 187 16.68 -0.61 -40.30
CA PRO A 187 16.52 0.78 -40.71
C PRO A 187 15.37 1.48 -39.95
N PHE A 188 15.48 2.78 -39.72
CA PHE A 188 14.48 3.63 -39.07
C PHE A 188 14.18 3.30 -37.57
N THR A 189 14.92 2.36 -36.98
CA THR A 189 14.82 2.12 -35.52
C THR A 189 15.45 3.26 -34.73
N ARG A 190 14.90 3.49 -33.56
CA ARG A 190 15.45 4.37 -32.50
C ARG A 190 15.90 3.54 -31.31
N GLU A 191 16.84 4.09 -30.55
CA GLU A 191 17.29 3.51 -29.31
C GLU A 191 17.19 4.56 -28.20
N SER A 192 16.58 4.21 -27.07
CA SER A 192 16.51 5.12 -25.93
C SER A 192 17.88 5.25 -25.29
N VAL A 193 18.27 6.48 -24.96
CA VAL A 193 19.50 6.79 -24.25
C VAL A 193 19.19 6.94 -22.77
N GLY A 194 19.81 6.09 -21.96
CA GLY A 194 19.68 6.17 -20.51
C GLY A 194 20.35 7.40 -19.92
N PHE A 195 19.74 7.98 -18.92
CA PHE A 195 20.33 9.04 -18.10
C PHE A 195 19.94 8.90 -16.65
N GLU A 196 20.67 9.57 -15.79
CA GLU A 196 20.42 9.63 -14.35
C GLU A 196 20.74 11.03 -13.84
N ASN A 197 19.77 11.65 -13.15
CA ASN A 197 19.93 12.99 -12.59
C ASN A 197 19.49 13.01 -11.13
N GLU A 198 20.16 13.83 -10.33
CA GLU A 198 19.73 14.13 -8.98
C GLU A 198 18.42 14.94 -9.00
N ARG A 199 17.50 14.58 -8.13
CA ARG A 199 16.24 15.27 -7.89
C ARG A 199 16.14 15.62 -6.42
N VAL A 200 15.80 16.88 -6.13
CA VAL A 200 15.59 17.37 -4.77
C VAL A 200 14.20 17.97 -4.69
N GLY A 201 13.46 17.59 -3.68
CA GLY A 201 12.18 18.21 -3.32
C GLY A 201 12.27 18.76 -1.91
N GLU A 202 11.82 20.00 -1.73
CA GLU A 202 11.81 20.70 -0.46
C GLU A 202 10.42 21.26 -0.17
N LEU A 203 9.96 21.09 1.06
CA LEU A 203 8.71 21.67 1.52
C LEU A 203 8.89 22.19 2.94
N THR A 204 8.71 23.52 3.11
CA THR A 204 8.69 24.16 4.43
C THR A 204 7.39 24.93 4.58
N LYS A 205 6.55 24.54 5.53
CA LYS A 205 5.27 25.20 5.81
C LYS A 205 4.99 25.29 7.31
N ASP A 206 4.27 26.36 7.67
CA ASP A 206 3.76 26.58 9.02
C ASP A 206 2.27 26.25 9.10
N TYR A 207 1.90 25.48 10.12
CA TYR A 207 0.52 25.09 10.37
C TYR A 207 0.07 25.52 11.75
N PHE A 208 -1.18 26.02 11.83
CA PHE A 208 -1.86 26.31 13.08
C PHE A 208 -2.99 25.29 13.27
N LEU A 209 -2.89 24.55 14.37
CA LEU A 209 -3.76 23.42 14.69
C LEU A 209 -4.56 23.74 15.95
N PRO A 210 -5.71 24.44 15.83
CA PRO A 210 -6.59 24.72 16.96
C PRO A 210 -7.31 23.45 17.40
N SER A 211 -7.63 23.40 18.71
CA SER A 211 -8.46 22.38 19.32
C SER A 211 -9.41 23.00 20.33
N PHE A 212 -10.61 22.47 20.39
CA PHE A 212 -11.62 22.87 21.38
C PHE A 212 -12.36 21.63 21.86
N ASN A 213 -12.51 21.49 23.17
CA ASN A 213 -13.26 20.41 23.78
C ASN A 213 -14.13 20.97 24.89
N ILE A 214 -15.37 20.52 24.95
CA ILE A 214 -16.28 20.82 26.05
C ILE A 214 -17.04 19.56 26.44
N LYS A 215 -17.11 19.32 27.74
CA LYS A 215 -17.99 18.35 28.37
C LYS A 215 -19.03 19.11 29.16
N PHE A 216 -20.29 18.75 29.00
CA PHE A 216 -21.42 19.35 29.64
C PHE A 216 -22.27 18.25 30.33
N GLU A 217 -22.64 18.47 31.57
CA GLU A 217 -23.48 17.58 32.38
C GLU A 217 -24.79 18.28 32.71
N PRO A 218 -25.79 18.28 31.81
CA PRO A 218 -27.02 19.06 31.96
C PRO A 218 -27.88 18.60 33.14
N VAL A 219 -27.92 17.32 33.38
CA VAL A 219 -28.63 16.66 34.46
C VAL A 219 -27.84 15.42 34.90
N GLU A 220 -28.16 14.92 36.08
CA GLU A 220 -27.54 13.72 36.63
C GLU A 220 -27.58 12.55 35.62
N ASN A 221 -26.47 11.84 35.47
CA ASN A 221 -26.30 10.68 34.60
C ASN A 221 -26.32 10.97 33.07
N TRP A 222 -26.34 12.24 32.66
CA TRP A 222 -26.21 12.61 31.26
C TRP A 222 -24.93 13.42 31.01
N ILE A 223 -24.19 13.04 29.98
CA ILE A 223 -22.99 13.76 29.55
C ILE A 223 -23.15 14.08 28.07
N VAL A 224 -22.90 15.32 27.72
CA VAL A 224 -22.80 15.78 26.34
C VAL A 224 -21.39 16.29 26.10
N ARG A 225 -20.76 15.85 25.02
CA ARG A 225 -19.42 16.31 24.64
C ARG A 225 -19.45 16.87 23.21
N TYR A 226 -18.66 17.88 23.01
CA TYR A 226 -18.30 18.35 21.69
C TYR A 226 -16.79 18.54 21.62
N ALA A 227 -16.19 18.05 20.55
CA ALA A 227 -14.80 18.25 20.25
C ALA A 227 -14.64 18.79 18.81
N PHE A 228 -13.75 19.74 18.68
CA PHE A 228 -13.25 20.21 17.39
C PHE A 228 -11.73 20.14 17.41
N THR A 229 -11.14 19.57 16.35
CA THR A 229 -9.69 19.55 16.20
C THR A 229 -9.29 19.72 14.73
N LYS A 230 -8.31 20.56 14.50
CA LYS A 230 -7.56 20.57 13.25
C LYS A 230 -6.29 19.76 13.46
N THR A 231 -6.08 18.73 12.64
CA THR A 231 -4.93 17.82 12.74
C THR A 231 -4.12 17.80 11.45
N LEU A 232 -2.85 17.43 11.56
CA LEU A 232 -1.92 17.29 10.45
C LEU A 232 -1.36 15.86 10.45
N THR A 233 -1.40 15.21 9.29
CA THR A 233 -0.81 13.89 9.04
C THR A 233 0.26 14.03 7.95
N PRO A 234 1.54 13.77 8.26
CA PRO A 234 2.59 13.84 7.24
C PRO A 234 2.47 12.70 6.24
N PRO A 235 2.91 12.89 4.98
CA PRO A 235 3.09 11.80 4.03
C PRO A 235 4.04 10.74 4.57
N ARG A 236 3.89 9.51 4.10
CA ARG A 236 4.85 8.43 4.44
C ARG A 236 6.15 8.65 3.67
N TYR A 237 7.29 8.31 4.29
CA TYR A 237 8.60 8.46 3.64
C TYR A 237 8.72 7.79 2.27
N PRO A 238 8.19 6.59 2.01
CA PRO A 238 8.21 6.02 0.67
C PRO A 238 7.44 6.84 -0.38
N ASP A 239 6.42 7.60 0.03
CA ASP A 239 5.58 8.37 -0.88
C ASP A 239 6.29 9.68 -1.33
N ILE A 240 7.10 10.26 -0.44
CA ILE A 240 7.86 11.51 -0.69
C ILE A 240 9.28 11.29 -1.18
N ARG A 241 9.68 10.05 -1.47
CA ARG A 241 11.02 9.79 -2.01
C ARG A 241 11.23 10.54 -3.33
N ALA A 242 12.35 11.22 -3.46
CA ALA A 242 12.70 11.92 -4.70
C ALA A 242 13.19 10.97 -5.81
N GLN A 243 13.31 9.68 -5.50
CA GLN A 243 13.70 8.65 -6.46
C GLN A 243 12.57 8.36 -7.45
N GLY A 244 12.96 8.14 -8.72
CA GLY A 244 12.03 7.70 -9.75
C GLY A 244 12.74 6.96 -10.87
N ILE A 245 11.98 6.15 -11.61
CA ILE A 245 12.46 5.43 -12.80
C ILE A 245 11.44 5.64 -13.91
N ALA A 246 11.92 6.06 -15.07
CA ALA A 246 11.15 6.12 -16.29
C ALA A 246 11.75 5.22 -17.38
N SER A 247 10.93 4.79 -18.30
CA SER A 247 11.34 3.97 -19.45
C SER A 247 10.42 4.18 -20.65
N VAL A 248 10.93 3.86 -21.82
CA VAL A 248 10.11 3.76 -23.04
C VAL A 248 9.09 2.65 -22.85
N GLN A 249 7.86 2.93 -23.23
CA GLN A 249 6.79 1.95 -23.38
C GLN A 249 6.60 1.63 -24.85
N THR A 250 6.42 0.37 -25.16
CA THR A 250 6.24 -0.10 -26.52
C THR A 250 5.07 -1.07 -26.59
N THR A 251 4.38 -1.07 -27.73
CA THR A 251 3.40 -2.09 -28.09
C THR A 251 3.99 -3.10 -29.06
N GLU A 252 3.43 -4.28 -29.10
CA GLU A 252 3.82 -5.30 -30.07
C GLU A 252 3.68 -4.77 -31.50
N ASN A 253 4.68 -5.10 -32.33
CA ASN A 253 4.63 -4.73 -33.72
C ASN A 253 3.74 -5.72 -34.48
N VAL A 254 2.63 -5.24 -35.02
CA VAL A 254 1.68 -6.07 -35.79
C VAL A 254 2.34 -6.82 -36.97
N ILE A 255 3.46 -6.31 -37.52
CA ILE A 255 4.23 -6.94 -38.57
C ILE A 255 4.86 -8.26 -38.07
N ASN A 256 5.14 -8.42 -36.80
CA ASN A 256 5.69 -9.65 -36.27
C ASN A 256 4.73 -10.84 -36.43
N GLN A 257 3.43 -10.63 -36.37
CA GLN A 257 2.45 -11.69 -36.63
C GLN A 257 2.52 -12.19 -38.11
N GLU A 258 2.83 -11.28 -39.04
CA GLU A 258 3.03 -11.64 -40.45
C GLU A 258 4.37 -12.35 -40.65
N LEU A 259 5.41 -11.95 -39.91
CA LEU A 259 6.72 -12.61 -39.91
C LEU A 259 6.63 -14.02 -39.32
N ASP A 260 5.95 -14.23 -38.23
CA ASP A 260 5.71 -15.55 -37.61
C ASP A 260 4.98 -16.50 -38.55
N ALA A 261 4.05 -15.96 -39.36
CA ALA A 261 3.33 -16.74 -40.35
C ALA A 261 4.23 -17.13 -41.56
N LEU A 262 5.22 -16.29 -41.88
CA LEU A 262 6.17 -16.55 -42.99
C LEU A 262 7.33 -17.44 -42.55
N TYR A 263 7.77 -17.34 -41.31
CA TYR A 263 8.93 -18.02 -40.74
C TYR A 263 8.56 -18.79 -39.45
N PRO A 264 7.67 -19.79 -39.55
CA PRO A 264 7.13 -20.46 -38.37
C PRO A 264 8.14 -21.29 -37.56
N ASP A 265 9.27 -21.61 -38.16
CA ASP A 265 10.35 -22.40 -37.53
C ASP A 265 11.56 -21.52 -37.12
N ASP A 266 11.53 -20.23 -37.41
CA ASP A 266 12.62 -19.28 -37.14
C ASP A 266 12.13 -18.16 -36.20
N ASP A 267 12.98 -17.72 -35.28
CA ASP A 267 12.70 -16.59 -34.38
C ASP A 267 13.02 -15.25 -35.09
N VAL A 268 12.14 -14.86 -36.03
CA VAL A 268 12.29 -13.63 -36.82
C VAL A 268 11.35 -12.56 -36.32
N SER A 269 11.89 -11.50 -35.75
CA SER A 269 11.10 -10.37 -35.29
C SER A 269 11.80 -9.03 -35.56
N ILE A 270 11.01 -7.99 -35.68
CA ILE A 270 11.50 -6.61 -35.74
C ILE A 270 11.10 -5.86 -34.43
N PRO A 271 11.80 -4.77 -34.07
CA PRO A 271 11.51 -4.02 -32.86
C PRO A 271 10.05 -3.58 -32.71
N ALA A 272 9.63 -3.41 -31.48
CA ALA A 272 8.28 -2.95 -31.09
C ALA A 272 8.01 -1.51 -31.55
N ILE A 273 6.76 -1.10 -31.49
CA ILE A 273 6.33 0.28 -31.80
C ILE A 273 6.30 1.10 -30.51
N PHE A 274 6.81 2.32 -30.56
CA PHE A 274 6.68 3.27 -29.47
C PHE A 274 5.22 3.54 -29.14
N SER A 275 4.86 3.46 -27.87
CA SER A 275 3.52 3.78 -27.37
C SER A 275 3.52 4.89 -26.31
N GLY A 276 4.68 5.28 -25.80
CA GLY A 276 4.81 6.31 -24.81
C GLY A 276 5.95 6.06 -23.83
N TYR A 277 5.78 6.62 -22.65
CA TYR A 277 6.72 6.47 -21.54
C TYR A 277 6.01 6.01 -20.28
N THR A 278 6.69 5.24 -19.46
CA THR A 278 6.24 4.93 -18.10
C THR A 278 7.12 5.64 -17.10
N ASN A 279 6.50 6.11 -16.01
CA ASN A 279 7.20 6.66 -14.87
C ASN A 279 6.67 6.03 -13.58
N THR A 280 7.56 5.59 -12.72
CA THR A 280 7.24 5.18 -11.35
C THR A 280 8.14 5.95 -10.40
N SER A 281 7.57 6.84 -9.62
CA SER A 281 8.33 7.69 -8.71
C SER A 281 7.57 7.95 -7.42
N GLY A 282 8.28 8.34 -6.36
CA GLY A 282 7.65 9.06 -5.26
C GLY A 282 7.44 10.53 -5.66
N ASN A 283 6.68 11.25 -4.86
CA ASN A 283 6.42 12.68 -5.05
C ASN A 283 6.95 13.47 -3.84
N PRO A 284 8.14 14.07 -3.94
CA PRO A 284 8.73 14.81 -2.83
C PRO A 284 8.03 16.15 -2.53
N PHE A 285 7.04 16.53 -3.33
CA PHE A 285 6.26 17.77 -3.16
C PHE A 285 4.92 17.52 -2.48
N LEU A 286 4.66 16.32 -1.98
CA LEU A 286 3.44 16.01 -1.24
C LEU A 286 3.33 16.89 0.02
N GLU A 287 2.19 17.55 0.14
CA GLU A 287 1.81 18.26 1.35
C GLU A 287 1.20 17.32 2.39
N PRO A 288 1.33 17.64 3.68
CA PRO A 288 0.60 16.92 4.72
C PRO A 288 -0.91 17.01 4.54
N GLU A 289 -1.61 15.93 4.85
CA GLU A 289 -3.06 15.93 4.96
C GLU A 289 -3.49 16.76 6.16
N ILE A 290 -4.48 17.60 5.98
CA ILE A 290 -5.06 18.45 7.02
C ILE A 290 -6.49 18.00 7.27
N ALA A 291 -6.80 17.55 8.48
CA ALA A 291 -8.14 17.13 8.80
C ALA A 291 -8.81 18.05 9.83
N TYR A 292 -10.03 18.46 9.52
CA TYR A 292 -10.94 19.16 10.43
C TYR A 292 -11.95 18.15 10.97
N ASN A 293 -11.89 17.91 12.26
CA ASN A 293 -12.71 16.90 12.92
C ASN A 293 -13.72 17.58 13.85
N HIS A 294 -14.96 17.16 13.73
CA HIS A 294 -16.07 17.55 14.61
C HIS A 294 -16.70 16.29 15.18
N ASP A 295 -16.71 16.19 16.49
CA ASP A 295 -17.27 15.06 17.22
C ASP A 295 -18.29 15.56 18.24
N ILE A 296 -19.48 14.97 18.24
CA ILE A 296 -20.51 15.20 19.25
C ILE A 296 -20.88 13.86 19.85
N SER A 297 -20.88 13.76 21.17
CA SER A 297 -21.39 12.57 21.86
C SER A 297 -22.40 12.92 22.93
N VAL A 298 -23.39 12.03 23.07
CA VAL A 298 -24.37 12.05 24.15
C VAL A 298 -24.33 10.70 24.84
N GLU A 299 -24.09 10.74 26.15
CA GLU A 299 -23.94 9.55 26.97
C GLU A 299 -24.99 9.58 28.10
N TRP A 300 -25.63 8.44 28.33
CA TRP A 300 -26.61 8.25 29.38
C TRP A 300 -26.26 7.04 30.26
N TYR A 301 -26.20 7.26 31.55
CA TYR A 301 -25.87 6.27 32.58
C TYR A 301 -27.05 6.00 33.49
N PRO A 302 -28.10 5.29 33.05
CA PRO A 302 -29.37 5.15 33.82
C PRO A 302 -29.21 4.48 35.18
N ARG A 303 -28.23 3.60 35.32
CA ARG A 303 -27.91 2.88 36.53
C ARG A 303 -26.48 2.34 36.52
N LYS A 304 -25.99 1.90 37.68
CA LYS A 304 -24.68 1.26 37.76
C LYS A 304 -24.58 0.05 36.81
N GLY A 305 -23.53 0.00 36.00
CA GLY A 305 -23.31 -1.08 35.04
C GLY A 305 -24.10 -0.94 33.72
N SER A 306 -24.87 0.14 33.57
CA SER A 306 -25.62 0.41 32.32
C SER A 306 -25.21 1.74 31.71
N SER A 307 -25.03 1.77 30.41
CA SER A 307 -24.74 2.97 29.61
C SER A 307 -25.34 2.87 28.22
N VAL A 308 -25.72 4.01 27.67
CA VAL A 308 -26.07 4.19 26.26
C VAL A 308 -25.31 5.40 25.75
N HIS A 309 -24.71 5.32 24.57
CA HIS A 309 -24.04 6.44 23.95
C HIS A 309 -24.37 6.54 22.48
N LEU A 310 -24.46 7.76 21.99
CA LEU A 310 -24.55 8.12 20.60
C LEU A 310 -23.44 9.11 20.31
N SER A 311 -22.59 8.79 19.33
CA SER A 311 -21.57 9.70 18.81
C SER A 311 -21.86 10.00 17.35
N LEU A 312 -21.72 11.26 16.96
CA LEU A 312 -21.77 11.76 15.59
C LEU A 312 -20.40 12.34 15.26
N PHE A 313 -19.86 12.01 14.12
CA PHE A 313 -18.59 12.56 13.68
C PHE A 313 -18.66 13.06 12.24
N HIS A 314 -17.90 14.11 11.99
CA HIS A 314 -17.69 14.67 10.65
C HIS A 314 -16.24 15.11 10.51
N LYS A 315 -15.60 14.62 9.46
CA LYS A 315 -14.21 14.92 9.15
C LYS A 315 -14.10 15.38 7.70
N THR A 316 -13.48 16.53 7.49
CA THR A 316 -13.06 17.03 6.17
C THR A 316 -11.53 16.94 6.10
N ILE A 317 -11.01 16.32 5.06
CA ILE A 317 -9.57 16.12 4.85
C ILE A 317 -9.17 16.88 3.60
N GLU A 318 -8.40 17.95 3.77
CA GLU A 318 -7.71 18.67 2.71
C GLU A 318 -6.40 17.96 2.35
N ASN A 319 -5.99 18.03 1.10
CA ASN A 319 -4.76 17.42 0.59
C ASN A 319 -4.68 15.91 0.83
N TYR A 320 -5.81 15.20 0.74
CA TYR A 320 -5.82 13.75 0.89
C TYR A 320 -4.83 13.11 -0.09
N ILE A 321 -3.97 12.21 0.41
CA ILE A 321 -2.94 11.57 -0.41
C ILE A 321 -3.50 10.32 -1.03
N THR A 322 -3.69 10.36 -2.34
CA THR A 322 -4.16 9.23 -3.15
C THR A 322 -3.10 8.79 -4.16
N PHE A 323 -3.22 7.57 -4.63
CA PHE A 323 -2.36 7.00 -5.66
C PHE A 323 -3.13 6.93 -6.96
N ASN A 324 -2.53 7.41 -8.03
CA ASN A 324 -3.16 7.35 -9.34
C ASN A 324 -2.21 6.85 -10.42
N ASN A 325 -2.80 6.22 -11.43
CA ASN A 325 -2.17 5.94 -12.70
C ASN A 325 -2.65 7.01 -13.69
N PHE A 326 -1.82 7.98 -13.94
CA PHE A 326 -2.11 8.99 -14.95
C PHE A 326 -1.66 8.54 -16.32
N SER A 327 -2.48 8.82 -17.33
CA SER A 327 -2.10 8.74 -18.73
C SER A 327 -2.41 10.07 -19.40
N GLY A 328 -1.42 10.69 -20.03
CA GLY A 328 -1.58 11.97 -20.70
C GLY A 328 -0.29 12.51 -21.26
N PRO A 329 -0.28 13.73 -21.83
CA PRO A 329 0.93 14.39 -22.31
C PRO A 329 1.96 14.54 -21.20
N GLY A 330 3.21 14.20 -21.47
CA GLY A 330 4.28 14.25 -20.49
C GLY A 330 4.48 15.63 -19.86
N ALA A 331 4.24 16.69 -20.62
CA ALA A 331 4.36 18.08 -20.15
C ALA A 331 3.40 18.45 -19.02
N GLU A 332 2.25 17.79 -18.89
CA GLU A 332 1.30 18.02 -17.80
C GLU A 332 1.77 17.43 -16.48
N TYR A 333 2.52 16.33 -16.53
CA TYR A 333 3.01 15.61 -15.34
C TYR A 333 4.39 16.05 -14.90
N PHE A 334 5.19 16.55 -15.83
CA PHE A 334 6.56 16.94 -15.61
C PHE A 334 6.72 18.44 -15.82
N ASN A 335 5.97 19.25 -15.06
CA ASN A 335 6.13 20.69 -15.09
C ASN A 335 7.49 21.11 -14.53
N GLU A 336 7.92 22.35 -14.84
CA GLU A 336 9.22 22.89 -14.41
C GLU A 336 9.42 22.89 -12.90
N ASP A 337 8.34 22.98 -12.13
CA ASP A 337 8.38 22.96 -10.66
C ASP A 337 8.61 21.56 -10.09
N SER A 338 8.21 20.52 -10.82
CA SER A 338 8.32 19.13 -10.38
C SER A 338 9.60 18.45 -10.86
N TYR A 339 10.10 18.81 -12.05
CA TYR A 339 11.24 18.17 -12.69
C TYR A 339 11.99 19.15 -13.60
N PRO A 340 13.32 19.28 -13.49
CA PRO A 340 14.07 20.09 -14.44
C PRO A 340 13.91 19.50 -15.86
N GLN A 341 13.44 20.29 -16.81
CA GLN A 341 13.21 19.85 -18.20
C GLN A 341 14.45 19.25 -18.86
N SER A 342 15.64 19.70 -18.44
CA SER A 342 16.92 19.11 -18.88
C SER A 342 17.10 17.63 -18.51
N ALA A 343 16.32 17.14 -17.54
CA ALA A 343 16.35 15.72 -17.16
C ALA A 343 15.60 14.79 -18.14
N PHE A 344 14.81 15.35 -19.05
CA PHE A 344 13.90 14.61 -19.93
C PHE A 344 14.25 14.70 -21.42
N THR A 345 15.48 15.03 -21.76
CA THR A 345 15.96 14.93 -23.15
C THR A 345 16.67 13.59 -23.32
N ASP A 346 16.20 12.79 -24.28
CA ASP A 346 17.04 11.71 -24.80
C ASP A 346 18.25 12.32 -25.51
N GLY A 347 19.36 11.61 -25.60
CA GLY A 347 20.56 12.09 -26.28
C GLY A 347 20.36 12.42 -27.79
N SER A 348 19.17 12.19 -28.37
CA SER A 348 18.79 12.54 -29.72
C SER A 348 18.21 13.95 -29.85
N GLY A 349 17.96 14.64 -28.73
CA GLY A 349 17.29 15.94 -28.67
C GLY A 349 15.77 15.87 -28.70
N SER A 350 15.18 14.67 -28.68
CA SER A 350 13.74 14.50 -28.51
C SER A 350 13.38 14.66 -27.03
N SER A 351 12.39 15.51 -26.74
CA SER A 351 11.92 15.71 -25.38
C SER A 351 11.05 14.52 -24.95
N PHE A 352 11.34 13.95 -23.79
CA PHE A 352 10.46 13.01 -23.09
C PHE A 352 9.05 13.59 -22.88
N LEU A 353 8.94 14.92 -22.85
CA LEU A 353 7.70 15.65 -22.65
C LEU A 353 6.78 15.66 -23.88
N ASP A 354 7.29 15.31 -25.06
CA ASP A 354 6.53 15.33 -26.31
C ASP A 354 5.66 14.07 -26.52
N GLY A 355 5.84 13.04 -25.70
CA GLY A 355 5.10 11.78 -25.78
C GLY A 355 4.08 11.60 -24.66
N PRO A 356 3.14 10.65 -24.83
CA PRO A 356 2.24 10.27 -23.74
C PRO A 356 3.03 9.60 -22.62
N VAL A 357 2.70 9.95 -21.38
CA VAL A 357 3.33 9.39 -20.16
C VAL A 357 2.27 8.71 -19.30
N GLN A 358 2.56 7.48 -18.92
CA GLN A 358 1.86 6.80 -17.84
C GLN A 358 2.67 6.99 -16.55
N SER A 359 2.12 7.69 -15.60
CA SER A 359 2.76 7.93 -14.31
C SER A 359 2.05 7.21 -13.18
N ARG A 360 2.81 6.49 -12.37
CA ARG A 360 2.39 5.88 -11.11
C ARG A 360 3.03 6.64 -9.96
N THR A 361 2.27 7.48 -9.33
CA THR A 361 2.75 8.33 -8.23
C THR A 361 1.62 8.68 -7.26
N ASN A 362 2.00 9.07 -6.05
CA ASN A 362 1.07 9.66 -5.09
C ASN A 362 0.96 11.16 -5.35
N PHE A 363 -0.22 11.72 -5.14
CA PHE A 363 -0.48 13.16 -5.24
C PHE A 363 -1.47 13.59 -4.16
N ASN A 364 -1.53 14.88 -3.89
CA ASN A 364 -2.58 15.45 -3.06
C ASN A 364 -3.83 15.68 -3.90
N ALA A 365 -4.96 15.17 -3.44
CA ALA A 365 -6.26 15.41 -4.05
C ALA A 365 -6.59 16.91 -4.07
N GLU A 366 -7.20 17.38 -5.14
CA GLU A 366 -7.62 18.78 -5.27
C GLU A 366 -8.93 19.03 -4.51
N GLU A 367 -9.80 18.03 -4.45
CA GLU A 367 -11.06 18.09 -3.72
C GLU A 367 -10.95 17.46 -2.34
N ASP A 368 -11.74 18.00 -1.40
CA ASP A 368 -11.75 17.52 -0.04
C ASP A 368 -12.35 16.12 0.07
N THR A 369 -11.70 15.25 0.84
CA THR A 369 -12.28 13.97 1.24
C THR A 369 -13.12 14.15 2.49
N ILE A 370 -14.39 13.73 2.44
CA ILE A 370 -15.34 13.85 3.55
C ILE A 370 -15.64 12.48 4.15
N ILE A 371 -15.55 12.38 5.45
CA ILE A 371 -15.93 11.19 6.21
C ILE A 371 -16.91 11.61 7.30
N SER A 372 -18.11 11.03 7.29
CA SER A 372 -19.15 11.34 8.28
C SER A 372 -19.85 10.08 8.75
N GLY A 373 -20.33 10.09 9.98
CA GLY A 373 -21.07 8.93 10.45
C GLY A 373 -21.58 9.05 11.86
N PHE A 374 -22.06 7.93 12.35
CA PHE A 374 -22.48 7.81 13.74
C PHE A 374 -22.07 6.47 14.36
N GLU A 375 -21.96 6.46 15.66
CA GLU A 375 -21.82 5.28 16.49
C GLU A 375 -22.87 5.30 17.58
N LEU A 376 -23.67 4.23 17.64
CA LEU A 376 -24.65 4.01 18.71
C LEU A 376 -24.28 2.73 19.44
N GLY A 377 -24.11 2.84 20.76
CA GLY A 377 -23.78 1.68 21.56
C GLY A 377 -24.37 1.74 22.96
N GLY A 378 -24.34 0.60 23.63
CA GLY A 378 -24.79 0.52 24.99
C GLY A 378 -24.57 -0.83 25.63
N ARG A 379 -24.52 -0.79 26.94
CA ARG A 379 -24.41 -1.97 27.81
C ARG A 379 -25.45 -1.92 28.92
N THR A 380 -26.01 -3.06 29.24
CA THR A 380 -26.86 -3.19 30.42
C THR A 380 -26.85 -4.61 30.99
N TYR A 381 -27.02 -4.72 32.30
CA TYR A 381 -27.29 -5.99 32.99
C TYR A 381 -28.75 -6.03 33.44
N PHE A 382 -29.36 -7.21 33.40
CA PHE A 382 -30.76 -7.42 33.74
C PHE A 382 -30.91 -7.85 35.20
N ASP A 383 -30.28 -7.11 36.13
CA ASP A 383 -30.21 -7.43 37.55
C ASP A 383 -31.60 -7.56 38.22
N ASP A 384 -32.63 -6.89 37.66
CA ASP A 384 -34.00 -6.90 38.14
C ASP A 384 -34.77 -8.19 37.79
N LEU A 385 -34.21 -9.05 36.92
CA LEU A 385 -34.85 -10.31 36.54
C LEU A 385 -34.71 -11.36 37.66
N PRO A 386 -35.73 -12.24 37.84
CA PRO A 386 -35.72 -13.20 38.92
C PRO A 386 -34.74 -14.36 38.68
N GLY A 387 -34.18 -14.88 39.76
CA GLY A 387 -33.41 -16.10 39.80
C GLY A 387 -32.13 -16.00 38.93
N TRP A 388 -31.88 -17.01 38.13
CA TRP A 388 -30.69 -17.09 37.30
C TRP A 388 -30.68 -16.08 36.16
N LEU A 389 -31.83 -15.57 35.77
CA LEU A 389 -31.96 -14.58 34.68
C LEU A 389 -31.29 -13.24 35.02
N SER A 390 -31.11 -12.90 36.28
CA SER A 390 -30.45 -11.67 36.71
C SER A 390 -28.93 -11.65 36.43
N GLY A 391 -28.35 -12.75 35.95
CA GLY A 391 -26.96 -12.79 35.54
C GLY A 391 -26.75 -12.33 34.07
N PHE A 392 -27.80 -12.18 33.29
CA PHE A 392 -27.66 -11.77 31.91
C PHE A 392 -27.37 -10.29 31.73
N GLY A 393 -26.62 -9.98 30.69
CA GLY A 393 -26.37 -8.63 30.24
C GLY A 393 -26.16 -8.62 28.71
N VAL A 394 -26.25 -7.44 28.14
CA VAL A 394 -26.01 -7.19 26.71
C VAL A 394 -25.09 -6.01 26.56
N ASP A 395 -24.13 -6.13 25.66
CA ASP A 395 -23.26 -5.05 25.18
C ASP A 395 -23.33 -5.05 23.65
N ALA A 396 -23.73 -3.95 23.05
CA ALA A 396 -23.85 -3.87 21.60
C ALA A 396 -23.48 -2.47 21.10
N ASN A 397 -22.88 -2.43 19.91
CA ASN A 397 -22.70 -1.18 19.18
C ASN A 397 -22.95 -1.39 17.68
N VAL A 398 -23.30 -0.30 17.01
CA VAL A 398 -23.39 -0.20 15.56
C VAL A 398 -22.73 1.10 15.12
N THR A 399 -21.95 1.03 14.05
CA THR A 399 -21.27 2.18 13.45
C THR A 399 -21.64 2.25 11.98
N TYR A 400 -21.95 3.45 11.52
CA TYR A 400 -22.13 3.79 10.11
C TYR A 400 -21.10 4.85 9.71
N ILE A 401 -20.44 4.66 8.57
CA ILE A 401 -19.43 5.57 8.02
C ILE A 401 -19.76 5.80 6.55
N GLY A 402 -20.27 6.99 6.24
CA GLY A 402 -20.30 7.49 4.88
C GLY A 402 -18.98 8.19 4.55
N ASN A 403 -18.49 8.00 3.35
CA ASN A 403 -17.30 8.70 2.86
C ASN A 403 -17.53 9.16 1.43
N ASP A 404 -16.92 10.28 1.09
CA ASP A 404 -16.86 10.86 -0.23
C ASP A 404 -15.43 11.30 -0.50
N SER A 405 -14.84 10.77 -1.56
CA SER A 405 -13.45 11.03 -1.95
C SER A 405 -13.40 11.18 -3.47
N PRO A 406 -13.74 12.37 -3.99
CA PRO A 406 -13.94 12.59 -5.42
C PRO A 406 -12.75 12.22 -6.29
N ASP A 407 -11.53 12.43 -5.79
CA ASP A 407 -10.30 12.10 -6.51
C ASP A 407 -9.81 10.66 -6.31
N ALA A 408 -10.53 9.84 -5.53
CA ALA A 408 -10.22 8.44 -5.38
C ALA A 408 -10.99 7.62 -6.44
N PHE A 409 -10.27 7.08 -7.41
CA PHE A 409 -10.84 6.22 -8.42
C PHE A 409 -9.98 4.95 -8.66
N ALA A 410 -10.59 3.96 -9.27
CA ALA A 410 -9.94 2.78 -9.82
C ALA A 410 -10.42 2.60 -11.26
N LEU A 411 -9.84 1.65 -11.98
CA LEU A 411 -10.29 1.32 -13.32
C LEU A 411 -10.99 -0.05 -13.31
N ASP A 412 -12.06 -0.17 -14.07
CA ASP A 412 -12.74 -1.42 -14.32
C ASP A 412 -12.05 -2.26 -15.41
N ILE A 413 -12.64 -3.40 -15.77
CA ILE A 413 -12.09 -4.31 -16.78
C ILE A 413 -12.07 -3.69 -18.20
N ASN A 414 -12.88 -2.65 -18.44
CA ASN A 414 -12.92 -1.92 -19.72
C ASN A 414 -12.01 -0.69 -19.73
N GLY A 415 -11.41 -0.34 -18.58
CA GLY A 415 -10.66 0.89 -18.38
C GLY A 415 -11.52 2.11 -18.04
N ASP A 416 -12.79 1.91 -17.75
CA ASP A 416 -13.67 2.98 -17.28
C ASP A 416 -13.41 3.29 -15.79
N GLU A 417 -13.54 4.56 -15.42
CA GLU A 417 -13.32 5.00 -14.05
C GLU A 417 -14.42 4.51 -13.11
N LEU A 418 -14.00 3.90 -12.01
CA LEU A 418 -14.85 3.51 -10.88
C LEU A 418 -14.60 4.47 -9.72
N SER A 419 -15.64 5.13 -9.23
CA SER A 419 -15.58 5.84 -7.94
C SER A 419 -15.41 4.83 -6.82
N VAL A 420 -14.39 4.98 -6.00
CA VAL A 420 -14.07 4.04 -4.93
C VAL A 420 -14.05 4.73 -3.56
N PRO A 421 -14.44 4.01 -2.49
CA PRO A 421 -14.40 4.57 -1.14
C PRO A 421 -12.96 4.72 -0.64
N VAL A 422 -12.79 5.47 0.43
CA VAL A 422 -11.52 5.54 1.17
C VAL A 422 -11.07 4.15 1.58
N ILE A 423 -9.79 3.84 1.33
CA ILE A 423 -9.20 2.53 1.65
C ILE A 423 -9.34 2.22 3.15
N GLY A 424 -9.79 1.00 3.45
CA GLY A 424 -9.89 0.48 4.80
C GLY A 424 -11.17 0.85 5.54
N LEU A 425 -12.07 1.68 5.00
CA LEU A 425 -13.34 2.05 5.61
C LEU A 425 -14.47 1.12 5.16
N SER A 426 -15.19 0.55 6.11
CA SER A 426 -16.44 -0.17 5.88
C SER A 426 -17.62 0.75 6.17
N GLU A 427 -18.66 0.70 5.34
CA GLU A 427 -19.85 1.52 5.55
C GLU A 427 -20.55 1.16 6.85
N TRP A 428 -20.71 -0.14 7.13
CA TRP A 428 -21.34 -0.62 8.33
C TRP A 428 -20.45 -1.56 9.13
N SER A 429 -20.51 -1.44 10.43
CA SER A 429 -19.97 -2.45 11.35
C SER A 429 -20.82 -2.53 12.61
N TYR A 430 -20.95 -3.72 13.18
CA TYR A 430 -21.62 -3.88 14.46
C TYR A 430 -21.00 -5.01 15.29
N SER A 431 -21.11 -4.87 16.59
CA SER A 431 -20.81 -5.92 17.55
C SER A 431 -21.97 -6.11 18.51
N ALA A 432 -22.23 -7.35 18.89
CA ALA A 432 -23.21 -7.70 19.91
C ALA A 432 -22.67 -8.80 20.81
N THR A 433 -22.67 -8.57 22.10
CA THR A 433 -22.20 -9.53 23.09
C THR A 433 -23.31 -9.82 24.09
N LEU A 434 -23.69 -11.08 24.19
CA LEU A 434 -24.48 -11.60 25.30
C LEU A 434 -23.55 -11.95 26.44
N LEU A 435 -23.81 -11.40 27.60
CA LEU A 435 -23.04 -11.59 28.82
C LEU A 435 -23.86 -12.41 29.82
N TYR A 436 -23.20 -13.24 30.58
CA TYR A 436 -23.74 -13.88 31.75
C TYR A 436 -22.71 -13.82 32.87
N ASP A 437 -23.08 -13.27 34.01
CA ASP A 437 -22.19 -13.18 35.17
C ASP A 437 -23.02 -13.36 36.47
N LYS A 438 -22.93 -14.54 37.07
CA LYS A 438 -23.62 -14.81 38.32
C LYS A 438 -22.93 -15.90 39.11
N GLY A 439 -22.55 -15.54 40.33
CA GLY A 439 -21.86 -16.46 41.26
C GLY A 439 -20.49 -16.88 40.69
N ASP A 440 -20.31 -18.17 40.53
CA ASP A 440 -19.06 -18.74 40.03
C ASP A 440 -19.01 -18.91 38.50
N LEU A 441 -20.12 -18.61 37.82
CA LEU A 441 -20.24 -18.77 36.37
C LEU A 441 -20.20 -17.41 35.67
N SER A 442 -19.26 -17.27 34.71
CA SER A 442 -19.20 -16.15 33.78
C SER A 442 -19.15 -16.71 32.36
N ALA A 443 -19.98 -16.17 31.48
CA ALA A 443 -20.02 -16.57 30.08
C ALA A 443 -20.19 -15.37 29.16
N ARG A 444 -19.65 -15.47 27.96
CA ARG A 444 -19.72 -14.45 26.92
C ARG A 444 -19.94 -15.11 25.56
N LEU A 445 -20.87 -14.58 24.78
CA LEU A 445 -21.07 -14.90 23.39
C LEU A 445 -21.04 -13.60 22.58
N ALA A 446 -20.01 -13.41 21.76
CA ALA A 446 -19.75 -12.17 21.04
C ALA A 446 -19.80 -12.39 19.54
N TYR A 447 -20.65 -11.63 18.86
CA TYR A 447 -20.72 -11.57 17.41
C TYR A 447 -20.21 -10.23 16.94
N ASN A 448 -19.24 -10.25 15.98
CA ASN A 448 -18.70 -9.05 15.35
C ASN A 448 -18.88 -9.19 13.85
N TRP A 449 -19.44 -8.17 13.23
CA TRP A 449 -19.63 -8.10 11.79
C TRP A 449 -19.10 -6.79 11.25
N ARG A 450 -18.49 -6.87 10.06
CA ARG A 450 -17.97 -5.73 9.33
C ARG A 450 -18.33 -5.90 7.86
N ASP A 451 -18.80 -4.82 7.25
CA ASP A 451 -19.11 -4.77 5.83
C ASP A 451 -17.83 -4.77 4.97
N ARG A 452 -18.01 -4.99 3.68
CA ARG A 452 -16.96 -4.89 2.67
C ARG A 452 -16.21 -3.57 2.78
N TYR A 453 -14.91 -3.61 2.49
CA TYR A 453 -14.08 -2.41 2.40
C TYR A 453 -12.98 -2.56 1.36
N LEU A 454 -12.62 -1.44 0.72
CA LEU A 454 -11.53 -1.38 -0.25
C LEU A 454 -10.18 -1.62 0.43
N THR A 455 -9.36 -2.49 -0.15
CA THR A 455 -7.99 -2.76 0.33
C THR A 455 -6.93 -2.14 -0.57
N THR A 456 -7.20 -2.06 -1.86
CA THR A 456 -6.34 -1.42 -2.86
C THR A 456 -7.13 -1.06 -4.10
N THR A 457 -6.78 0.03 -4.73
CA THR A 457 -7.36 0.47 -6.00
C THR A 457 -6.74 -0.22 -7.21
N ASN A 458 -5.56 -0.81 -7.06
CA ASN A 458 -4.77 -1.38 -8.14
C ASN A 458 -3.97 -2.58 -7.61
N ASP A 459 -4.46 -3.80 -7.84
CA ASP A 459 -3.78 -5.02 -7.41
C ASP A 459 -3.03 -5.65 -8.59
N SER A 460 -1.71 -5.74 -8.47
CA SER A 460 -0.83 -6.34 -9.47
C SER A 460 -1.13 -7.81 -9.80
N GLY A 461 -1.88 -8.51 -8.92
CA GLY A 461 -2.32 -9.88 -9.15
C GLY A 461 -3.61 -10.01 -9.99
N THR A 462 -4.22 -8.90 -10.36
CA THR A 462 -5.49 -8.83 -11.11
C THR A 462 -5.35 -8.02 -12.39
N THR A 463 -4.22 -8.16 -13.06
CA THR A 463 -3.89 -7.35 -14.24
C THR A 463 -4.89 -7.56 -15.37
N VAL A 464 -5.45 -6.46 -15.84
CA VAL A 464 -6.25 -6.36 -17.05
C VAL A 464 -5.55 -5.45 -18.06
N VAL A 465 -5.83 -5.64 -19.33
CA VAL A 465 -5.31 -4.81 -20.41
C VAL A 465 -6.49 -4.07 -21.05
N TYR A 466 -6.39 -2.76 -21.14
CA TYR A 466 -7.35 -1.93 -21.86
C TYR A 466 -6.61 -0.97 -22.80
N THR A 467 -7.27 -0.54 -23.87
CA THR A 467 -6.70 0.44 -24.78
C THR A 467 -7.01 1.85 -24.28
N ASP A 468 -5.97 2.62 -23.94
CA ASP A 468 -6.10 4.00 -23.50
C ASP A 468 -6.71 4.86 -24.64
N PRO A 469 -7.84 5.53 -24.41
CA PRO A 469 -8.52 6.31 -25.44
C PRO A 469 -7.74 7.57 -25.90
N PHE A 470 -6.78 8.05 -25.10
CA PHE A 470 -5.98 9.23 -25.42
C PHE A 470 -4.74 8.87 -26.23
N THR A 471 -4.09 7.78 -25.87
CA THR A 471 -2.82 7.37 -26.48
C THR A 471 -3.01 6.27 -27.52
N GLY A 472 -4.11 5.54 -27.49
CA GLY A 472 -4.33 4.33 -28.28
C GLY A 472 -3.44 3.16 -27.87
N ALA A 473 -2.74 3.27 -26.75
CA ALA A 473 -1.84 2.24 -26.26
C ALA A 473 -2.58 1.26 -25.34
N ASP A 474 -2.16 -0.01 -25.38
CA ASP A 474 -2.64 -1.00 -24.43
C ASP A 474 -1.98 -0.81 -23.08
N ILE A 475 -2.78 -0.52 -22.08
CA ILE A 475 -2.37 -0.27 -20.70
C ILE A 475 -2.68 -1.48 -19.84
N GLN A 476 -1.71 -1.89 -19.05
CA GLN A 476 -1.93 -2.86 -17.98
C GLN A 476 -2.23 -2.16 -16.65
N THR A 477 -3.39 -2.44 -16.09
CA THR A 477 -3.77 -1.97 -14.74
C THR A 477 -4.26 -3.12 -13.89
N GLY A 478 -4.22 -2.98 -12.57
CA GLY A 478 -4.85 -3.91 -11.64
C GLY A 478 -6.25 -3.45 -11.30
N LEU A 479 -7.15 -4.39 -11.06
CA LEU A 479 -8.50 -4.10 -10.59
C LEU A 479 -8.51 -3.74 -9.10
N PRO A 480 -9.51 -2.98 -8.64
CA PRO A 480 -9.69 -2.72 -7.21
C PRO A 480 -10.09 -4.00 -6.48
N VAL A 481 -9.48 -4.19 -5.32
CA VAL A 481 -9.71 -5.37 -4.47
C VAL A 481 -10.28 -4.95 -3.14
N TYR A 482 -11.30 -5.66 -2.74
CA TYR A 482 -12.02 -5.47 -1.48
C TYR A 482 -11.84 -6.69 -0.57
N ALA A 483 -11.79 -6.44 0.73
CA ALA A 483 -12.09 -7.47 1.71
C ALA A 483 -13.61 -7.61 1.79
N ALA A 484 -14.13 -8.83 1.59
CA ALA A 484 -15.56 -9.10 1.65
C ALA A 484 -16.13 -8.92 3.07
N ALA A 485 -17.43 -8.69 3.16
CA ALA A 485 -18.10 -8.62 4.45
C ALA A 485 -17.90 -9.92 5.25
N ILE A 486 -17.62 -9.79 6.55
CA ILE A 486 -17.36 -10.94 7.42
C ILE A 486 -17.99 -10.77 8.79
N GLY A 487 -18.58 -11.85 9.30
CA GLY A 487 -19.10 -11.95 10.67
C GLY A 487 -18.46 -13.12 11.41
N ARG A 488 -17.99 -12.89 12.65
CA ARG A 488 -17.39 -13.92 13.51
C ARG A 488 -18.12 -14.01 14.83
N LEU A 489 -18.34 -15.25 15.27
CA LEU A 489 -18.92 -15.55 16.55
C LEU A 489 -17.87 -16.19 17.46
N ASP A 490 -17.63 -15.57 18.60
CA ASP A 490 -16.72 -16.04 19.62
C ASP A 490 -17.48 -16.35 20.91
N ALA A 491 -17.07 -17.38 21.65
CA ALA A 491 -17.67 -17.77 22.90
C ALA A 491 -16.62 -18.02 23.98
N SER A 492 -16.93 -17.66 25.20
CA SER A 492 -16.13 -18.06 26.36
C SER A 492 -17.00 -18.37 27.55
N VAL A 493 -16.60 -19.38 28.33
CA VAL A 493 -17.23 -19.74 29.60
C VAL A 493 -16.13 -19.93 30.63
N SER A 494 -16.27 -19.29 31.77
CA SER A 494 -15.36 -19.43 32.90
C SER A 494 -16.17 -19.87 34.14
N TYR A 495 -15.67 -20.88 34.81
CA TYR A 495 -16.29 -21.41 36.02
C TYR A 495 -15.26 -21.53 37.16
N ARG A 496 -15.55 -20.91 38.28
CA ARG A 496 -14.76 -21.02 39.51
C ARG A 496 -15.15 -22.29 40.23
N VAL A 497 -14.32 -23.33 40.07
CA VAL A 497 -14.58 -24.64 40.69
C VAL A 497 -14.40 -24.60 42.22
N THR A 498 -13.38 -23.85 42.65
CA THR A 498 -13.08 -23.53 44.04
C THR A 498 -12.46 -22.13 44.10
N ASP A 499 -12.23 -21.58 45.32
CA ASP A 499 -11.52 -20.31 45.46
C ASP A 499 -10.10 -20.34 44.86
N ALA A 500 -9.51 -21.53 44.76
CA ALA A 500 -8.17 -21.75 44.21
C ALA A 500 -8.14 -22.24 42.75
N ILE A 501 -9.27 -22.63 42.17
CA ILE A 501 -9.30 -23.27 40.83
C ILE A 501 -10.34 -22.59 39.94
N ASN A 502 -9.87 -22.07 38.81
CA ASN A 502 -10.72 -21.51 37.76
C ASN A 502 -10.49 -22.25 36.46
N VAL A 503 -11.58 -22.64 35.79
CA VAL A 503 -11.56 -23.32 34.48
C VAL A 503 -12.22 -22.44 33.46
N LYS A 504 -11.53 -22.16 32.31
CA LYS A 504 -12.03 -21.32 31.24
C LYS A 504 -11.92 -22.02 29.89
N LEU A 505 -13.06 -22.12 29.21
CA LEU A 505 -13.16 -22.58 27.81
C LEU A 505 -13.33 -21.36 26.92
N ASN A 506 -12.48 -21.23 25.88
CA ASN A 506 -12.65 -20.21 24.85
C ASN A 506 -12.80 -20.90 23.49
N VAL A 507 -13.72 -20.38 22.69
CA VAL A 507 -13.92 -20.79 21.30
C VAL A 507 -13.91 -19.54 20.45
N GLN A 508 -12.96 -19.46 19.52
CA GLN A 508 -12.86 -18.41 18.52
C GLN A 508 -13.38 -18.92 17.19
N ASN A 509 -14.03 -18.06 16.45
CA ASN A 509 -14.60 -18.38 15.13
C ASN A 509 -15.55 -19.59 15.19
N LEU A 510 -16.51 -19.59 16.12
CA LEU A 510 -17.46 -20.70 16.31
C LEU A 510 -18.25 -21.05 15.05
N THR A 511 -18.53 -20.07 14.21
CA THR A 511 -19.27 -20.21 12.94
C THR A 511 -18.40 -20.69 11.78
N ASP A 512 -17.07 -20.83 11.99
CA ASP A 512 -16.11 -21.21 10.95
C ASP A 512 -16.13 -20.24 9.75
N ALA A 513 -16.20 -18.95 10.05
CA ALA A 513 -16.27 -17.92 9.04
C ALA A 513 -14.96 -17.85 8.24
N GLU A 514 -15.08 -17.81 6.93
CA GLU A 514 -13.98 -17.66 5.97
C GLU A 514 -13.76 -16.17 5.65
N GLN A 515 -12.52 -15.78 5.51
CA GLN A 515 -12.19 -14.45 5.02
C GLN A 515 -12.01 -14.49 3.51
N ARG A 516 -12.69 -13.62 2.79
CA ARG A 516 -12.64 -13.55 1.33
C ARG A 516 -12.15 -12.19 0.87
N THR A 517 -11.50 -12.17 -0.28
CA THR A 517 -11.25 -10.96 -1.04
C THR A 517 -11.95 -11.05 -2.37
N GLU A 518 -12.48 -9.93 -2.82
CA GLU A 518 -13.28 -9.78 -4.04
C GLU A 518 -12.65 -8.71 -4.92
N MET A 519 -12.75 -8.88 -6.24
CA MET A 519 -12.37 -7.85 -7.22
C MET A 519 -13.65 -7.20 -7.74
N GLU A 520 -13.65 -5.88 -7.84
CA GLU A 520 -14.68 -5.18 -8.58
C GLU A 520 -14.28 -5.13 -10.06
N ILE A 521 -15.03 -5.84 -10.88
CA ILE A 521 -14.77 -5.95 -12.31
C ILE A 521 -15.53 -4.91 -13.15
N LEU A 522 -16.66 -4.45 -12.66
CA LEU A 522 -17.49 -3.37 -13.19
C LEU A 522 -18.20 -2.72 -12.01
N ASP A 523 -18.72 -1.52 -12.18
CA ASP A 523 -19.44 -0.80 -11.13
C ASP A 523 -20.47 -1.70 -10.42
N GLY A 524 -20.26 -1.91 -9.12
CA GLY A 524 -21.08 -2.76 -8.25
C GLY A 524 -21.05 -4.26 -8.56
N ARG A 525 -20.19 -4.74 -9.47
CA ARG A 525 -20.04 -6.17 -9.79
C ARG A 525 -18.74 -6.74 -9.26
N PHE A 526 -18.87 -7.65 -8.32
CA PHE A 526 -17.76 -8.28 -7.61
C PHE A 526 -17.63 -9.75 -7.99
N VAL A 527 -16.38 -10.24 -8.05
CA VAL A 527 -16.02 -11.64 -8.20
C VAL A 527 -15.03 -12.05 -7.13
N ASP A 528 -15.14 -13.29 -6.64
CA ASP A 528 -14.20 -13.83 -5.64
C ASP A 528 -12.78 -13.85 -6.21
N ARG A 529 -11.81 -13.30 -5.45
CA ARG A 529 -10.39 -13.32 -5.78
C ARG A 529 -9.63 -14.39 -4.99
N ALA A 530 -9.82 -14.40 -3.67
CA ALA A 530 -9.16 -15.36 -2.80
C ALA A 530 -10.01 -15.66 -1.57
N VAL A 531 -9.84 -16.87 -1.06
CA VAL A 531 -10.48 -17.34 0.16
C VAL A 531 -9.41 -17.78 1.15
N PHE A 532 -9.50 -17.27 2.37
CA PHE A 532 -8.63 -17.63 3.48
C PHE A 532 -9.43 -18.37 4.54
N ILE A 533 -9.11 -19.62 4.76
CA ILE A 533 -9.75 -20.44 5.76
C ILE A 533 -9.07 -20.17 7.10
N THR A 534 -9.85 -19.67 8.06
CA THR A 534 -9.40 -19.47 9.43
C THR A 534 -10.16 -20.44 10.32
N ASP A 535 -9.50 -21.49 10.75
CA ASP A 535 -10.11 -22.55 11.54
C ASP A 535 -10.72 -22.06 12.86
N ARG A 536 -11.67 -22.83 13.37
CA ARG A 536 -12.13 -22.72 14.76
C ARG A 536 -10.99 -23.01 15.71
N ARG A 537 -10.80 -22.14 16.69
CA ARG A 537 -9.81 -22.34 17.74
C ARG A 537 -10.50 -22.58 19.07
N ILE A 538 -10.25 -23.74 19.67
CA ILE A 538 -10.77 -24.10 20.99
C ILE A 538 -9.59 -24.17 21.97
N SER A 539 -9.69 -23.47 23.09
CA SER A 539 -8.68 -23.52 24.14
C SER A 539 -9.31 -23.69 25.53
N LEU A 540 -8.73 -24.59 26.30
CA LEU A 540 -9.09 -24.83 27.71
C LEU A 540 -7.95 -24.33 28.61
N HIS A 541 -8.28 -23.48 29.55
CA HIS A 541 -7.35 -22.95 30.53
C HIS A 541 -7.79 -23.40 31.93
N VAL A 542 -6.83 -23.85 32.73
CA VAL A 542 -7.02 -24.12 34.16
C VAL A 542 -6.05 -23.26 34.94
N GLY A 543 -6.58 -22.34 35.72
CA GLY A 543 -5.82 -21.46 36.59
C GLY A 543 -5.84 -21.97 38.03
N PHE A 544 -4.73 -21.83 38.73
CA PHE A 544 -4.57 -22.15 40.15
C PHE A 544 -4.07 -20.91 40.88
N ASP A 545 -4.82 -20.45 41.87
CA ASP A 545 -4.43 -19.39 42.81
C ASP A 545 -3.94 -20.03 44.12
N PHE A 546 -2.70 -19.76 44.52
CA PHE A 546 -2.05 -20.35 45.67
C PHE A 546 -1.97 -19.38 46.85
#